data_6d2f3adf2ea8f0f7edc282c36b14265c
#
_entry.id   6d2f3adf2ea8f0f7edc282c36b14265c
#
_cell.length_a   1.000
_cell.length_b   1.000
_cell.length_c   1.000
_cell.angle_alpha   90.00
_cell.angle_beta   90.00
_cell.angle_gamma   90.00
#
_symmetry.space_group_name_H-M   'P 1'
#
loop_
_entity.id
_entity.type
_entity.pdbx_description
1 polymer ?
#
loop_
_entity_poly.entity_id
_entity_poly.type
_entity_poly.pdbx_seq_one_letter_code
_entity_poly.pdbx_strand_id
1 'polypeptide(L)'
;RDVLGSRGLGDVYKRQEQLERTMKQGTVNGCTGLEMIDEAKLHELVPAVVGKFAMWSKNSGIMDPFLYTVALAENAHANSVDFFFDHKVEAITRENELYYLHTAHGDFCTRWVVNAAGLGAKQISDLLGLTGYRVIGSRSNYIILHKRMGKLLPMPVYPVPSNTYMGIHITPTVDGNVTAASWCARTVWKLLPRR
;
A
#
# COMPACT_ATOMS: atom_id res chain seq x y z
N ARG A 1 17.48 -6.99 -24.85
CA ARG A 1 16.56 -6.63 -25.95
C ARG A 1 15.32 -5.98 -25.35
N ASP A 2 15.29 -4.68 -25.45
CA ASP A 2 14.17 -3.72 -25.42
C ASP A 2 12.89 -4.13 -24.66
N VAL A 3 12.98 -4.21 -23.36
CA VAL A 3 11.77 -4.12 -22.52
C VAL A 3 11.25 -2.67 -22.44
N LEU A 4 12.02 -1.73 -22.97
CA LEU A 4 11.70 -0.31 -23.15
C LEU A 4 11.70 0.05 -24.65
N GLY A 5 11.11 -0.82 -25.48
CA GLY A 5 10.91 -0.54 -26.90
C GLY A 5 10.34 0.85 -27.11
N SER A 6 10.92 1.57 -28.06
CA SER A 6 10.58 2.86 -28.64
C SER A 6 9.13 3.31 -28.37
N ARG A 7 8.87 3.86 -27.19
CA ARG A 7 7.62 4.55 -26.93
C ARG A 7 7.75 5.93 -27.56
N GLY A 8 6.93 6.21 -28.57
CA GLY A 8 6.99 7.46 -29.30
C GLY A 8 6.77 8.68 -28.40
N LEU A 9 7.17 9.86 -28.86
CA LEU A 9 7.02 11.14 -28.15
C LEU A 9 5.63 11.33 -27.51
N GLY A 10 4.56 10.86 -28.14
CA GLY A 10 3.22 10.94 -27.59
C GLY A 10 3.00 10.16 -26.28
N ASP A 11 3.74 9.07 -26.03
CA ASP A 11 3.65 8.31 -24.77
C ASP A 11 4.40 9.06 -23.65
N VAL A 12 5.50 9.74 -23.97
CA VAL A 12 6.26 10.59 -23.05
C VAL A 12 5.40 11.75 -22.54
N TYR A 13 4.74 12.47 -23.43
CA TYR A 13 3.84 13.60 -23.08
C TYR A 13 2.65 13.15 -22.22
N LYS A 14 2.00 12.04 -22.58
CA LYS A 14 0.90 11.48 -21.77
C LYS A 14 1.33 11.14 -20.34
N ARG A 15 2.55 10.64 -20.16
CA ARG A 15 3.09 10.31 -18.85
C ARG A 15 3.45 11.54 -18.04
N GLN A 16 3.97 12.58 -18.70
CA GLN A 16 4.22 13.87 -18.06
C GLN A 16 2.91 14.46 -17.54
N GLU A 17 1.89 14.55 -18.38
CA GLU A 17 0.57 15.03 -17.98
C GLU A 17 -0.03 14.24 -16.81
N GLN A 18 0.17 12.93 -16.80
CA GLN A 18 -0.28 12.08 -15.68
C GLN A 18 0.47 12.40 -14.38
N LEU A 19 1.79 12.62 -14.42
CA LEU A 19 2.57 13.03 -13.25
C LEU A 19 2.13 14.41 -12.74
N GLU A 20 1.90 15.36 -13.62
CA GLU A 20 1.42 16.70 -13.27
C GLU A 20 0.05 16.64 -12.56
N ARG A 21 -0.87 15.81 -13.07
CA ARG A 21 -2.16 15.54 -12.43
C ARG A 21 -1.98 14.91 -11.04
N THR A 22 -1.07 13.94 -10.92
CA THR A 22 -0.77 13.27 -9.65
C THR A 22 -0.17 14.25 -8.65
N MET A 23 0.75 15.10 -9.07
CA MET A 23 1.35 16.14 -8.24
C MET A 23 0.29 17.15 -7.76
N LYS A 24 -0.58 17.61 -8.65
CA LYS A 24 -1.69 18.50 -8.30
C LYS A 24 -2.62 17.85 -7.27
N GLN A 25 -2.97 16.58 -7.46
CA GLN A 25 -3.80 15.85 -6.51
C GLN A 25 -3.08 15.69 -5.16
N GLY A 26 -1.79 15.38 -5.15
CA GLY A 26 -0.98 15.30 -3.94
C GLY A 26 -0.99 16.62 -3.16
N THR A 27 -0.80 17.75 -3.86
CA THR A 27 -0.87 19.08 -3.24
C THR A 27 -2.25 19.38 -2.63
N VAL A 28 -3.33 19.05 -3.34
CA VAL A 28 -4.71 19.19 -2.83
C VAL A 28 -4.93 18.34 -1.58
N ASN A 29 -4.32 17.16 -1.53
CA ASN A 29 -4.39 16.25 -0.37
C ASN A 29 -3.44 16.66 0.79
N GLY A 30 -2.77 17.81 0.69
CA GLY A 30 -1.87 18.30 1.73
C GLY A 30 -0.46 17.69 1.71
N CYS A 31 -0.08 16.95 0.67
CA CYS A 31 1.29 16.45 0.54
C CYS A 31 2.26 17.61 0.29
N THR A 32 3.29 17.71 1.11
CA THR A 32 4.38 18.69 0.98
C THR A 32 5.63 18.04 0.39
N GLY A 33 6.53 18.87 -0.17
CA GLY A 33 7.82 18.39 -0.70
C GLY A 33 7.72 17.61 -2.01
N LEU A 34 6.65 17.81 -2.78
CA LEU A 34 6.53 17.28 -4.14
C LEU A 34 7.20 18.24 -5.13
N GLU A 35 8.05 17.70 -6.01
CA GLU A 35 8.79 18.47 -7.03
C GLU A 35 8.83 17.70 -8.34
N MET A 36 8.58 18.40 -9.45
CA MET A 36 8.87 17.86 -10.78
C MET A 36 10.34 18.10 -11.08
N ILE A 37 11.04 17.03 -11.42
CA ILE A 37 12.47 17.06 -11.76
C ILE A 37 12.70 16.57 -13.18
N ASP A 38 13.73 17.12 -13.81
CA ASP A 38 14.20 16.75 -15.14
C ASP A 38 15.14 15.53 -15.13
N GLU A 39 15.58 15.13 -16.32
CA GLU A 39 16.48 13.99 -16.51
C GLU A 39 17.83 14.19 -15.78
N ALA A 40 18.37 15.42 -15.77
CA ALA A 40 19.65 15.71 -15.13
C ALA A 40 19.56 15.52 -13.62
N LYS A 41 18.54 16.08 -13.00
CA LYS A 41 18.29 15.92 -11.56
C LYS A 41 17.93 14.50 -11.17
N LEU A 42 17.13 13.80 -12.00
CA LEU A 42 16.83 12.39 -11.79
C LEU A 42 18.09 11.55 -11.80
N HIS A 43 18.99 11.76 -12.76
CA HIS A 43 20.25 11.02 -12.85
C HIS A 43 21.21 11.35 -11.69
N GLU A 44 21.23 12.59 -11.22
CA GLU A 44 21.97 12.97 -10.00
C GLU A 44 21.49 12.20 -8.77
N LEU A 45 20.17 12.11 -8.57
CA LEU A 45 19.57 11.46 -7.40
C LEU A 45 19.64 9.93 -7.47
N VAL A 46 19.41 9.35 -8.64
CA VAL A 46 19.37 7.90 -8.86
C VAL A 46 20.04 7.55 -10.19
N PRO A 47 21.36 7.44 -10.22
CA PRO A 47 22.13 7.23 -11.46
C PRO A 47 21.74 5.98 -12.26
N ALA A 48 21.18 4.96 -11.59
CA ALA A 48 20.76 3.71 -12.23
C ALA A 48 19.39 3.81 -12.95
N VAL A 49 18.68 4.94 -12.82
CA VAL A 49 17.35 5.12 -13.41
C VAL A 49 17.43 5.96 -14.67
N VAL A 50 16.77 5.50 -15.73
CA VAL A 50 16.65 6.22 -16.98
C VAL A 50 15.22 6.79 -17.10
N GLY A 51 15.12 8.09 -17.28
CA GLY A 51 13.85 8.80 -17.44
C GLY A 51 14.06 10.24 -17.88
N LYS A 52 13.06 10.83 -18.52
CA LYS A 52 13.11 12.23 -18.98
C LYS A 52 12.65 13.21 -17.90
N PHE A 53 11.81 12.78 -17.01
CA PHE A 53 11.28 13.55 -15.89
C PHE A 53 10.75 12.59 -14.82
N ALA A 54 10.67 13.09 -13.59
CA ALA A 54 10.07 12.37 -12.49
C ALA A 54 9.38 13.35 -11.52
N MET A 55 8.45 12.82 -10.73
CA MET A 55 7.95 13.50 -9.54
C MET A 55 8.77 12.99 -8.35
N TRP A 56 9.47 13.88 -7.70
CA TRP A 56 10.24 13.59 -6.51
C TRP A 56 9.43 13.97 -5.26
N SER A 57 9.25 13.03 -4.35
CA SER A 57 8.64 13.25 -3.04
C SER A 57 9.73 13.25 -1.96
N LYS A 58 10.12 14.43 -1.50
CA LYS A 58 11.21 14.63 -0.53
C LYS A 58 10.90 14.05 0.85
N ASN A 59 9.61 13.97 1.19
CA ASN A 59 9.12 13.53 2.51
C ASN A 59 8.73 12.05 2.55
N SER A 60 9.02 11.29 1.49
CA SER A 60 8.81 9.84 1.47
C SER A 60 9.98 9.12 2.14
N GLY A 61 9.67 8.02 2.80
CA GLY A 61 10.64 7.17 3.47
C GLY A 61 10.31 5.69 3.33
N ILE A 62 11.16 4.87 3.90
CA ILE A 62 10.96 3.42 4.02
C ILE A 62 10.86 3.06 5.50
N MET A 63 10.12 2.00 5.79
CA MET A 63 10.02 1.44 7.14
C MET A 63 10.04 -0.08 7.08
N ASP A 64 10.40 -0.72 8.20
CA ASP A 64 10.19 -2.13 8.39
C ASP A 64 8.74 -2.36 8.85
N PRO A 65 7.90 -3.08 8.06
CA PRO A 65 6.51 -3.29 8.42
C PRO A 65 6.31 -4.16 9.66
N PHE A 66 7.24 -5.08 9.97
CA PHE A 66 7.20 -5.89 11.18
C PHE A 66 7.47 -5.05 12.41
N LEU A 67 8.58 -4.33 12.45
CA LEU A 67 8.93 -3.48 13.58
C LEU A 67 7.90 -2.37 13.78
N TYR A 68 7.36 -1.82 12.71
CA TYR A 68 6.29 -0.83 12.81
C TYR A 68 5.01 -1.42 13.44
N THR A 69 4.62 -2.64 13.04
CA THR A 69 3.45 -3.31 13.62
C THR A 69 3.68 -3.63 15.10
N VAL A 70 4.87 -4.12 15.46
CA VAL A 70 5.23 -4.37 16.86
C VAL A 70 5.18 -3.08 17.68
N ALA A 71 5.79 -2.00 17.20
CA ALA A 71 5.77 -0.72 17.90
C ALA A 71 4.35 -0.15 18.09
N LEU A 72 3.46 -0.34 17.11
CA LEU A 72 2.05 0.05 17.26
C LEU A 72 1.34 -0.80 18.32
N ALA A 73 1.60 -2.10 18.37
CA ALA A 73 1.01 -2.99 19.36
C ALA A 73 1.53 -2.68 20.78
N GLU A 74 2.84 -2.45 20.93
CA GLU A 74 3.45 -2.04 22.21
C GLU A 74 2.87 -0.71 22.71
N ASN A 75 2.74 0.27 21.80
CA ASN A 75 2.13 1.56 22.14
C ASN A 75 0.65 1.41 22.53
N ALA A 76 -0.11 0.60 21.82
CA ALA A 76 -1.50 0.32 22.18
C ALA A 76 -1.60 -0.35 23.57
N HIS A 77 -0.76 -1.34 23.85
CA HIS A 77 -0.71 -2.01 25.15
C HIS A 77 -0.33 -1.03 26.27
N ALA A 78 0.66 -0.17 26.06
CA ALA A 78 1.04 0.88 27.02
C ALA A 78 -0.09 1.89 27.30
N ASN A 79 -1.07 2.00 26.38
CA ASN A 79 -2.28 2.80 26.52
C ASN A 79 -3.51 1.98 26.93
N SER A 80 -3.30 0.86 27.61
CA SER A 80 -4.34 0.01 28.21
C SER A 80 -5.25 -0.68 27.18
N VAL A 81 -4.72 -1.02 26.01
CA VAL A 81 -5.41 -1.89 25.04
C VAL A 81 -5.06 -3.33 25.34
N ASP A 82 -6.07 -4.16 25.52
CA ASP A 82 -5.91 -5.60 25.71
C ASP A 82 -5.86 -6.31 24.35
N PHE A 83 -4.95 -7.29 24.23
CA PHE A 83 -4.82 -8.15 23.07
C PHE A 83 -5.27 -9.58 23.41
N PHE A 84 -6.23 -10.08 22.65
CA PHE A 84 -6.74 -11.44 22.79
C PHE A 84 -6.33 -12.25 21.57
N PHE A 85 -5.22 -12.98 21.67
CA PHE A 85 -4.76 -13.89 20.64
C PHE A 85 -5.59 -15.18 20.65
N ASP A 86 -5.67 -15.85 19.51
CA ASP A 86 -6.48 -17.08 19.32
C ASP A 86 -7.97 -16.92 19.56
N HIS A 87 -8.46 -15.70 19.64
CA HIS A 87 -9.88 -15.38 19.80
C HIS A 87 -10.51 -15.03 18.44
N LYS A 88 -10.61 -16.04 17.58
CA LYS A 88 -11.31 -15.89 16.30
C LYS A 88 -12.79 -15.60 16.55
N VAL A 89 -13.29 -14.51 16.01
CA VAL A 89 -14.72 -14.18 16.07
C VAL A 89 -15.49 -15.11 15.14
N GLU A 90 -16.40 -15.91 15.70
CA GLU A 90 -17.18 -16.92 15.00
C GLU A 90 -18.63 -16.48 14.74
N ALA A 91 -19.18 -15.65 15.62
CA ALA A 91 -20.49 -15.04 15.45
C ALA A 91 -20.50 -13.64 16.07
N ILE A 92 -21.38 -12.78 15.58
CA ILE A 92 -21.65 -11.45 16.14
C ILE A 92 -23.17 -11.30 16.24
N THR A 93 -23.67 -11.04 17.45
CA THR A 93 -25.06 -10.69 17.69
C THR A 93 -25.16 -9.23 18.15
N ARG A 94 -26.34 -8.62 17.98
CA ARG A 94 -26.57 -7.24 18.42
C ARG A 94 -27.84 -7.18 19.22
N GLU A 95 -27.75 -6.72 20.46
CA GLU A 95 -28.85 -6.54 21.37
C GLU A 95 -28.71 -5.22 22.14
N ASN A 96 -29.78 -4.46 22.25
CA ASN A 96 -29.82 -3.21 23.03
C ASN A 96 -28.64 -2.25 22.75
N GLU A 97 -28.32 -2.02 21.46
CA GLU A 97 -27.21 -1.16 21.00
C GLU A 97 -25.78 -1.70 21.32
N LEU A 98 -25.68 -2.92 21.82
CA LEU A 98 -24.41 -3.59 22.09
C LEU A 98 -24.16 -4.71 21.09
N TYR A 99 -22.92 -4.92 20.77
CA TYR A 99 -22.43 -6.05 19.99
C TYR A 99 -21.85 -7.10 20.93
N TYR A 100 -22.21 -8.34 20.70
CA TYR A 100 -21.65 -9.51 21.37
C TYR A 100 -20.85 -10.30 20.34
N LEU A 101 -19.54 -10.39 20.55
CA LEU A 101 -18.63 -11.14 19.70
C LEU A 101 -18.38 -12.49 20.37
N HIS A 102 -18.73 -13.56 19.69
CA HIS A 102 -18.60 -14.93 20.19
C HIS A 102 -17.32 -15.55 19.64
N THR A 103 -16.52 -16.12 20.54
CA THR A 103 -15.29 -16.84 20.22
C THR A 103 -15.23 -18.18 20.94
N ALA A 104 -14.36 -19.08 20.50
CA ALA A 104 -14.18 -20.38 21.17
C ALA A 104 -13.64 -20.26 22.63
N HIS A 105 -13.09 -19.10 22.99
CA HIS A 105 -12.42 -18.88 24.30
C HIS A 105 -13.13 -17.86 25.19
N GLY A 106 -14.34 -17.43 24.82
CA GLY A 106 -15.14 -16.47 25.55
C GLY A 106 -15.78 -15.42 24.67
N ASP A 107 -16.71 -14.68 25.26
CA ASP A 107 -17.51 -13.68 24.58
C ASP A 107 -17.08 -12.27 25.01
N PHE A 108 -17.19 -11.33 24.08
CA PHE A 108 -16.90 -9.90 24.31
C PHE A 108 -18.14 -9.08 24.04
N CYS A 109 -18.43 -8.11 24.90
CA CYS A 109 -19.51 -7.16 24.73
C CYS A 109 -18.95 -5.76 24.51
N THR A 110 -19.42 -5.06 23.48
CA THR A 110 -18.93 -3.72 23.14
C THR A 110 -19.97 -2.88 22.41
N ARG A 111 -19.84 -1.57 22.47
CA ARG A 111 -20.66 -0.61 21.71
C ARG A 111 -20.19 -0.42 20.26
N TRP A 112 -18.93 -0.68 19.98
CA TRP A 112 -18.31 -0.42 18.67
C TRP A 112 -17.44 -1.61 18.24
N VAL A 113 -17.56 -1.97 16.98
CA VAL A 113 -16.70 -3.00 16.37
C VAL A 113 -15.99 -2.37 15.17
N VAL A 114 -14.65 -2.44 15.18
CA VAL A 114 -13.83 -2.03 14.05
C VAL A 114 -13.32 -3.27 13.34
N ASN A 115 -13.77 -3.47 12.11
CA ASN A 115 -13.34 -4.60 11.29
C ASN A 115 -12.04 -4.27 10.55
N ALA A 116 -10.92 -4.71 11.08
CA ALA A 116 -9.59 -4.59 10.48
C ALA A 116 -9.01 -5.96 10.08
N ALA A 117 -9.85 -6.96 9.77
CA ALA A 117 -9.46 -8.36 9.56
C ALA A 117 -8.79 -8.66 8.20
N GLY A 118 -8.31 -7.66 7.46
CA GLY A 118 -7.58 -7.85 6.21
C GLY A 118 -8.38 -8.67 5.18
N LEU A 119 -7.83 -9.79 4.71
CA LEU A 119 -8.53 -10.69 3.78
C LEU A 119 -9.78 -11.35 4.40
N GLY A 120 -9.84 -11.46 5.72
CA GLY A 120 -11.00 -11.96 6.47
C GLY A 120 -12.11 -10.92 6.69
N ALA A 121 -11.91 -9.67 6.29
CA ALA A 121 -12.86 -8.59 6.55
C ALA A 121 -14.27 -8.87 5.99
N LYS A 122 -14.36 -9.55 4.85
CA LYS A 122 -15.65 -9.96 4.28
C LYS A 122 -16.38 -10.94 5.19
N GLN A 123 -15.68 -11.92 5.77
CA GLN A 123 -16.26 -12.89 6.68
C GLN A 123 -16.85 -12.20 7.92
N ILE A 124 -16.11 -11.28 8.53
CA ILE A 124 -16.60 -10.51 9.69
C ILE A 124 -17.83 -9.67 9.32
N SER A 125 -17.84 -9.06 8.13
CA SER A 125 -19.01 -8.29 7.69
C SER A 125 -20.24 -9.17 7.42
N ASP A 126 -20.02 -10.39 6.92
CA ASP A 126 -21.13 -11.36 6.72
C ASP A 126 -21.77 -11.78 8.03
N LEU A 127 -21.02 -11.89 9.13
CA LEU A 127 -21.57 -12.15 10.47
C LEU A 127 -22.53 -11.05 10.94
N LEU A 128 -22.39 -9.84 10.40
CA LEU A 128 -23.29 -8.71 10.66
C LEU A 128 -24.38 -8.53 9.60
N GLY A 129 -24.50 -9.46 8.64
CA GLY A 129 -25.44 -9.34 7.52
C GLY A 129 -25.08 -8.20 6.54
N LEU A 130 -23.89 -7.62 6.62
CA LEU A 130 -23.43 -6.56 5.73
C LEU A 130 -22.95 -7.16 4.41
N THR A 131 -23.82 -7.16 3.43
CA THR A 131 -23.53 -7.60 2.06
C THR A 131 -23.27 -6.39 1.16
N GLY A 132 -22.69 -6.59 -0.01
CA GLY A 132 -22.55 -5.51 -1.01
C GLY A 132 -21.11 -5.16 -1.36
N TYR A 133 -20.11 -5.82 -0.75
CA TYR A 133 -18.74 -5.76 -1.20
C TYR A 133 -18.06 -7.14 -1.14
N ARG A 134 -16.98 -7.26 -1.84
CA ARG A 134 -16.18 -8.46 -1.95
C ARG A 134 -14.72 -8.12 -1.77
N VAL A 135 -14.01 -8.89 -0.94
CA VAL A 135 -12.56 -8.79 -0.78
C VAL A 135 -11.91 -9.75 -1.78
N ILE A 136 -11.03 -9.24 -2.62
CA ILE A 136 -10.26 -10.03 -3.58
C ILE A 136 -8.80 -9.92 -3.19
N GLY A 137 -8.21 -11.06 -2.82
CA GLY A 137 -6.77 -11.14 -2.54
C GLY A 137 -5.95 -10.96 -3.82
N SER A 138 -4.84 -10.24 -3.71
CA SER A 138 -3.84 -10.13 -4.76
C SER A 138 -2.49 -10.59 -4.22
N ARG A 139 -1.75 -11.31 -5.03
CA ARG A 139 -0.42 -11.79 -4.68
C ARG A 139 0.61 -11.12 -5.58
N SER A 140 1.61 -10.52 -4.98
CA SER A 140 2.79 -10.00 -5.68
C SER A 140 4.00 -10.89 -5.45
N ASN A 141 4.85 -10.97 -6.45
CA ASN A 141 6.15 -11.63 -6.32
C ASN A 141 7.21 -10.57 -6.09
N TYR A 142 8.09 -10.83 -5.12
CA TYR A 142 9.23 -9.99 -4.79
C TYR A 142 10.51 -10.68 -5.17
N ILE A 143 11.41 -9.95 -5.81
CA ILE A 143 12.80 -10.35 -6.04
C ILE A 143 13.63 -9.52 -5.07
N ILE A 144 14.41 -10.20 -4.24
CA ILE A 144 15.33 -9.54 -3.31
C ILE A 144 16.71 -9.52 -3.95
N LEU A 145 17.23 -8.32 -4.16
CA LEU A 145 18.56 -8.10 -4.70
C LEU A 145 19.58 -7.96 -3.56
N HIS A 146 20.82 -8.29 -3.87
CA HIS A 146 21.91 -8.21 -2.90
C HIS A 146 22.17 -6.75 -2.46
N LYS A 147 22.65 -6.55 -1.22
CA LYS A 147 22.96 -5.25 -0.60
C LYS A 147 23.85 -4.34 -1.44
N ARG A 148 24.72 -4.89 -2.29
CA ARG A 148 25.55 -4.09 -3.23
C ARG A 148 24.73 -3.21 -4.15
N MET A 149 23.49 -3.61 -4.45
CA MET A 149 22.55 -2.86 -5.31
C MET A 149 21.97 -1.63 -4.58
N GLY A 150 21.98 -1.60 -3.25
CA GLY A 150 21.47 -0.47 -2.47
C GLY A 150 22.16 0.86 -2.75
N LYS A 151 23.46 0.83 -3.10
CA LYS A 151 24.21 2.02 -3.48
C LYS A 151 23.75 2.64 -4.80
N LEU A 152 23.16 1.84 -5.70
CA LEU A 152 22.67 2.31 -7.01
C LEU A 152 21.23 2.85 -6.92
N LEU A 153 20.50 2.47 -5.87
CA LEU A 153 19.07 2.76 -5.69
C LEU A 153 18.85 3.24 -4.24
N PRO A 154 19.24 4.47 -3.94
CA PRO A 154 19.23 5.01 -2.58
C PRO A 154 17.82 5.35 -2.07
N MET A 155 16.82 5.35 -2.95
CA MET A 155 15.44 5.67 -2.64
C MET A 155 14.47 4.80 -3.44
N PRO A 156 13.19 4.69 -3.01
CA PRO A 156 12.17 3.99 -3.78
C PRO A 156 11.94 4.64 -5.16
N VAL A 157 11.83 3.80 -6.19
CA VAL A 157 11.55 4.23 -7.56
C VAL A 157 10.34 3.50 -8.09
N TYR A 158 9.39 4.24 -8.61
CA TYR A 158 8.15 3.74 -9.18
C TYR A 158 7.96 4.25 -10.60
N PRO A 159 7.58 3.40 -11.56
CA PRO A 159 7.16 3.89 -12.87
C PRO A 159 5.83 4.65 -12.74
N VAL A 160 5.57 5.54 -13.68
CA VAL A 160 4.26 6.21 -13.75
C VAL A 160 3.18 5.14 -13.90
N PRO A 161 2.21 5.07 -12.98
CA PRO A 161 1.17 4.04 -13.01
C PRO A 161 0.30 4.19 -14.27
N SER A 162 -0.26 3.09 -14.74
CA SER A 162 -1.31 3.09 -15.74
C SER A 162 -2.62 2.60 -15.11
N ASN A 163 -3.74 2.74 -15.83
CA ASN A 163 -5.04 2.28 -15.35
C ASN A 163 -5.10 0.76 -15.11
N THR A 164 -4.19 -0.01 -15.72
CA THR A 164 -4.18 -1.48 -15.68
C THR A 164 -2.96 -2.08 -15.02
N TYR A 165 -1.91 -1.28 -14.79
CA TYR A 165 -0.63 -1.78 -14.31
C TYR A 165 0.14 -0.71 -13.53
N MET A 166 0.54 -1.04 -12.32
CA MET A 166 1.30 -0.14 -11.44
C MET A 166 2.81 -0.18 -11.69
N GLY A 167 3.28 -1.12 -12.50
CA GLY A 167 4.69 -1.25 -12.83
C GLY A 167 5.49 -2.08 -11.82
N ILE A 168 6.79 -2.18 -12.06
CA ILE A 168 7.74 -2.79 -11.15
C ILE A 168 8.20 -1.71 -10.18
N HIS A 169 7.93 -1.90 -8.91
CA HIS A 169 8.40 -1.04 -7.84
C HIS A 169 9.77 -1.52 -7.37
N ILE A 170 10.73 -0.62 -7.33
CA ILE A 170 12.06 -0.90 -6.80
C ILE A 170 12.22 -0.11 -5.52
N THR A 171 12.45 -0.80 -4.41
CA THR A 171 12.47 -0.19 -3.08
C THR A 171 13.66 -0.71 -2.28
N PRO A 172 14.53 0.15 -1.76
CA PRO A 172 15.51 -0.27 -0.76
C PRO A 172 14.80 -0.72 0.52
N THR A 173 15.42 -1.64 1.25
CA THR A 173 14.96 -2.06 2.58
C THR A 173 15.79 -1.38 3.66
N VAL A 174 15.27 -1.34 4.88
CA VAL A 174 16.01 -0.79 6.03
C VAL A 174 17.29 -1.56 6.31
N ASP A 175 17.38 -2.84 5.91
CA ASP A 175 18.58 -3.69 6.03
C ASP A 175 19.59 -3.47 4.90
N GLY A 176 19.30 -2.58 3.95
CA GLY A 176 20.17 -2.24 2.82
C GLY A 176 20.06 -3.17 1.61
N ASN A 177 19.14 -4.11 1.58
CA ASN A 177 18.79 -4.85 0.39
C ASN A 177 17.93 -3.97 -0.55
N VAL A 178 17.71 -4.42 -1.77
CA VAL A 178 16.75 -3.81 -2.69
C VAL A 178 15.72 -4.85 -3.08
N THR A 179 14.46 -4.49 -3.02
CA THR A 179 13.37 -5.33 -3.49
C THR A 179 12.83 -4.80 -4.81
N ALA A 180 12.55 -5.71 -5.74
CA ALA A 180 11.79 -5.42 -6.95
C ALA A 180 10.47 -6.19 -6.88
N ALA A 181 9.35 -5.47 -6.86
CA ALA A 181 8.02 -6.06 -6.81
C ALA A 181 7.28 -5.82 -8.11
N SER A 182 6.74 -6.89 -8.69
CA SER A 182 5.79 -6.78 -9.80
C SER A 182 4.38 -6.93 -9.25
N TRP A 183 3.57 -5.90 -9.41
CA TRP A 183 2.16 -5.94 -9.07
C TRP A 183 1.35 -6.37 -10.29
N CYS A 184 0.75 -7.55 -10.21
CA CYS A 184 -0.22 -7.99 -11.20
C CYS A 184 -1.57 -7.33 -10.86
N ALA A 185 -2.02 -6.41 -11.71
CA ALA A 185 -3.24 -5.64 -11.51
C ALA A 185 -4.50 -6.51 -11.70
N ARG A 186 -4.80 -7.38 -10.74
CA ARG A 186 -6.13 -8.00 -10.63
C ARG A 186 -6.81 -7.72 -9.28
N THR A 187 -6.44 -6.63 -8.62
CA THR A 187 -7.13 -6.23 -7.40
C THR A 187 -7.88 -4.94 -7.66
N VAL A 188 -9.13 -5.07 -8.02
CA VAL A 188 -10.06 -3.95 -8.06
C VAL A 188 -10.94 -4.05 -6.84
N TRP A 189 -10.75 -3.18 -5.88
CA TRP A 189 -11.74 -2.89 -4.86
C TRP A 189 -12.92 -2.22 -5.56
N LYS A 190 -13.90 -2.98 -5.98
CA LYS A 190 -15.17 -2.42 -6.44
C LYS A 190 -16.16 -2.50 -5.29
N LEU A 191 -16.44 -1.37 -4.68
CA LEU A 191 -17.70 -1.19 -3.98
C LEU A 191 -18.80 -1.34 -5.04
N LEU A 192 -19.57 -2.40 -4.94
CA LEU A 192 -20.76 -2.52 -5.77
C LEU A 192 -21.77 -1.46 -5.27
N PRO A 193 -22.37 -0.67 -6.17
CA PRO A 193 -23.42 0.25 -5.76
C PRO A 193 -24.54 -0.55 -5.07
N ARG A 194 -25.03 -0.03 -3.95
CA ARG A 194 -26.24 -0.56 -3.31
C ARG A 194 -27.37 -0.51 -4.35
N ARG A 195 -27.95 -1.65 -4.65
CA ARG A 195 -29.27 -1.73 -5.28
C ARG A 195 -30.34 -1.58 -4.22
#